data_78c0e84e7ec437b89f781fc6c588f2c2
#
_entry.id   78c0e84e7ec437b89f781fc6c588f2c2
#
_cell.length_a   1.000
_cell.length_b   1.000
_cell.length_c   1.000
_cell.angle_alpha   90.00
_cell.angle_beta   90.00
_cell.angle_gamma   90.00
#
_symmetry.space_group_name_H-M   'P 1'
#
loop_
_entity.id
_entity.type
_entity.pdbx_description
1 polymer ?
#
loop_
_entity_poly.entity_id
_entity_poly.type
_entity_poly.pdbx_seq_one_letter_code
_entity_poly.pdbx_strand_id
1 'polypeptide(L)'
;MTLLKLLKDYLSDGIEVLLVDNKLKVEALPEILNSKDFGQLKENKQQIIRLFNKLGVKSNKNYTVTSFAQMRLWLLDEMGGGSSQYNISNALRLKGDLDTDALRETLETIIDRHESLRTCFAKDESGEVWQVIQDSPSFCLGLKDISGLSEKEKDEE
;
A
#
# COMPACT_ATOMS: atom_id res chain seq x y z
N MET A 1 15.77 -17.38 -3.94
CA MET A 1 14.59 -17.07 -3.10
C MET A 1 14.53 -15.55 -2.97
N THR A 2 13.41 -14.94 -3.35
CA THR A 2 13.26 -13.48 -3.27
C THR A 2 13.07 -13.03 -1.82
N LEU A 3 13.37 -11.77 -1.53
CA LEU A 3 13.26 -11.21 -0.18
C LEU A 3 11.81 -11.21 0.33
N LEU A 4 10.84 -10.88 -0.56
CA LEU A 4 9.42 -10.92 -0.21
C LEU A 4 8.95 -12.34 0.12
N LYS A 5 9.40 -13.34 -0.64
CA LYS A 5 9.08 -14.73 -0.36
C LYS A 5 9.66 -15.19 0.98
N LEU A 6 10.91 -14.83 1.28
CA LEU A 6 11.54 -15.09 2.57
C LEU A 6 10.74 -14.49 3.74
N LEU A 7 10.33 -13.23 3.61
CA LEU A 7 9.52 -12.55 4.64
C LEU A 7 8.14 -13.17 4.83
N LYS A 8 7.54 -13.69 3.76
CA LYS A 8 6.28 -14.42 3.83
C LYS A 8 6.44 -15.78 4.49
N ASP A 9 7.50 -16.52 4.14
CA ASP A 9 7.79 -17.82 4.77
C ASP A 9 7.99 -17.62 6.28
N TYR A 10 8.71 -16.59 6.71
CA TYR A 10 8.82 -16.24 8.13
C TYR A 10 7.47 -15.98 8.78
N LEU A 11 6.58 -15.22 8.13
CA LEU A 11 5.25 -14.98 8.67
C LEU A 11 4.43 -16.27 8.79
N SER A 12 4.54 -17.17 7.82
CA SER A 12 3.87 -18.47 7.84
C SER A 12 4.39 -19.36 8.98
N ASP A 13 5.66 -19.20 9.34
CA ASP A 13 6.30 -19.89 10.47
C ASP A 13 6.05 -19.18 11.82
N GLY A 14 5.26 -18.10 11.83
CA GLY A 14 4.94 -17.36 13.05
C GLY A 14 6.02 -16.35 13.46
N ILE A 15 6.91 -15.97 12.54
CA ILE A 15 7.96 -14.96 12.75
C ILE A 15 7.51 -13.64 12.14
N GLU A 16 7.26 -12.65 12.97
CA GLU A 16 6.97 -11.29 12.53
C GLU A 16 8.23 -10.44 12.51
N VAL A 17 8.49 -9.79 11.37
CA VAL A 17 9.59 -8.86 11.18
C VAL A 17 9.01 -7.45 11.08
N LEU A 18 9.41 -6.58 11.99
CA LEU A 18 8.91 -5.22 12.14
C LEU A 18 10.01 -4.20 11.87
N LEU A 19 9.62 -3.05 11.31
CA LEU A 19 10.48 -1.87 11.19
C LEU A 19 10.03 -0.81 12.21
N VAL A 20 10.84 -0.60 13.24
CA VAL A 20 10.60 0.39 14.31
C VAL A 20 11.81 1.32 14.38
N ASP A 21 11.61 2.62 14.27
CA ASP A 21 12.68 3.63 14.30
C ASP A 21 13.87 3.29 13.37
N ASN A 22 13.57 2.86 12.17
CA ASN A 22 14.55 2.43 11.16
C ASN A 22 15.44 1.24 11.60
N LYS A 23 14.96 0.44 12.56
CA LYS A 23 15.60 -0.78 13.04
C LYS A 23 14.65 -1.96 12.87
N LEU A 24 15.21 -3.12 12.51
CA LEU A 24 14.41 -4.35 12.48
C LEU A 24 14.24 -4.90 13.89
N LYS A 25 13.00 -5.17 14.25
CA LYS A 25 12.58 -5.92 15.42
C LYS A 25 11.97 -7.24 14.93
N VAL A 26 12.24 -8.32 15.61
CA VAL A 26 11.68 -9.64 15.29
C VAL A 26 10.85 -10.11 16.46
N GLU A 27 9.63 -10.49 16.19
CA GLU A 27 8.71 -11.07 17.17
C GLU A 27 8.36 -12.50 16.75
N ALA A 28 8.65 -13.45 17.62
CA ALA A 28 8.34 -14.86 17.43
C ALA A 28 8.25 -15.55 18.79
N LEU A 29 7.58 -16.69 18.85
CA LEU A 29 7.66 -17.54 20.02
C LEU A 29 9.10 -18.08 20.16
N PRO A 30 9.63 -18.21 21.40
CA PRO A 30 11.02 -18.59 21.64
C PRO A 30 11.47 -19.90 20.98
N GLU A 31 10.54 -20.82 20.76
CA GLU A 31 10.80 -22.13 20.17
C GLU A 31 10.85 -22.13 18.64
N ILE A 32 10.38 -21.07 18.00
CA ILE A 32 10.25 -20.99 16.54
C ILE A 32 11.52 -20.43 15.90
N LEU A 33 12.15 -19.44 16.53
CA LEU A 33 13.28 -18.73 15.95
C LEU A 33 14.60 -19.52 16.16
N ASN A 34 15.18 -19.99 15.09
CA ASN A 34 16.45 -20.74 15.16
C ASN A 34 17.67 -19.90 14.70
N SER A 35 18.87 -20.44 14.89
CA SER A 35 20.14 -19.76 14.57
C SER A 35 20.28 -19.44 13.08
N LYS A 36 19.66 -20.22 12.18
CA LYS A 36 19.68 -20.02 10.74
C LYS A 36 18.83 -18.80 10.36
N ASP A 37 17.65 -18.65 10.97
CA ASP A 37 16.75 -17.52 10.73
C ASP A 37 17.40 -16.21 11.17
N PHE A 38 18.05 -16.19 12.33
CA PHE A 38 18.85 -15.05 12.78
C PHE A 38 19.98 -14.69 11.82
N GLY A 39 20.68 -15.70 11.28
CA GLY A 39 21.73 -15.49 10.29
C GLY A 39 21.20 -14.81 9.04
N GLN A 40 20.14 -15.35 8.47
CA GLN A 40 19.49 -14.83 7.25
C GLN A 40 18.91 -13.41 7.47
N LEU A 41 18.26 -13.15 8.58
CA LEU A 41 17.75 -11.83 8.92
C LEU A 41 18.87 -10.81 9.09
N LYS A 42 19.99 -11.19 9.70
CA LYS A 42 21.15 -10.34 9.86
C LYS A 42 21.81 -10.01 8.53
N GLU A 43 22.00 -10.98 7.67
CA GLU A 43 22.57 -10.81 6.32
C GLU A 43 21.69 -9.90 5.44
N ASN A 44 20.37 -10.07 5.50
CA ASN A 44 19.43 -9.32 4.68
C ASN A 44 18.92 -8.01 5.34
N LYS A 45 19.40 -7.67 6.53
CA LYS A 45 18.88 -6.55 7.34
C LYS A 45 18.71 -5.25 6.56
N GLN A 46 19.74 -4.81 5.86
CA GLN A 46 19.74 -3.54 5.13
C GLN A 46 18.79 -3.58 3.93
N GLN A 47 18.67 -4.72 3.28
CA GLN A 47 17.76 -4.91 2.15
C GLN A 47 16.30 -4.91 2.62
N ILE A 48 16.00 -5.55 3.76
CA ILE A 48 14.67 -5.55 4.38
C ILE A 48 14.27 -4.12 4.76
N ILE A 49 15.14 -3.36 5.41
CA ILE A 49 14.86 -1.96 5.79
C ILE A 49 14.57 -1.12 4.54
N ARG A 50 15.38 -1.24 3.48
CA ARG A 50 15.15 -0.50 2.22
C ARG A 50 13.84 -0.89 1.57
N LEU A 51 13.51 -2.18 1.55
CA LEU A 51 12.26 -2.70 1.00
C LEU A 51 11.06 -2.13 1.75
N PHE A 52 11.05 -2.20 3.08
CA PHE A 52 9.96 -1.70 3.93
C PHE A 52 9.76 -0.20 3.73
N ASN A 53 10.83 0.58 3.72
CA ASN A 53 10.76 2.02 3.47
C ASN A 53 10.26 2.34 2.05
N LYS A 54 10.73 1.60 1.03
CA LYS A 54 10.29 1.78 -0.37
C LYS A 54 8.80 1.50 -0.55
N LEU A 55 8.28 0.50 0.14
CA LEU A 55 6.89 0.05 0.02
C LEU A 55 5.95 0.75 1.03
N GLY A 56 6.47 1.56 1.95
CA GLY A 56 5.67 2.27 2.95
C GLY A 56 5.01 1.33 3.97
N VAL A 57 5.69 0.24 4.33
CA VAL A 57 5.19 -0.78 5.26
C VAL A 57 6.12 -0.95 6.46
N LYS A 58 5.55 -1.41 7.56
CA LYS A 58 6.28 -1.60 8.83
C LYS A 58 6.41 -3.05 9.27
N SER A 59 5.73 -3.99 8.61
CA SER A 59 5.71 -5.41 8.98
C SER A 59 5.65 -6.31 7.75
N ASN A 60 6.12 -7.55 7.89
CA ASN A 60 5.91 -8.59 6.90
C ASN A 60 4.45 -9.08 6.84
N LYS A 61 3.59 -8.70 7.76
CA LYS A 61 2.13 -8.87 7.67
C LYS A 61 1.49 -8.04 6.55
N ASN A 62 2.15 -6.97 6.12
CA ASN A 62 1.66 -6.08 5.07
C ASN A 62 1.75 -6.67 3.66
N TYR A 63 2.24 -7.90 3.51
CA TYR A 63 2.36 -8.56 2.21
C TYR A 63 1.45 -9.77 2.12
N THR A 64 0.77 -9.90 0.99
CA THR A 64 0.00 -11.11 0.69
C THR A 64 0.04 -11.42 -0.81
N VAL A 65 -0.29 -12.66 -1.15
CA VAL A 65 -0.37 -13.07 -2.57
C VAL A 65 -1.54 -12.40 -3.25
N THR A 66 -1.39 -12.16 -4.54
CA THR A 66 -2.49 -11.69 -5.39
C THR A 66 -3.47 -12.82 -5.68
N SER A 67 -4.76 -12.51 -5.78
CA SER A 67 -5.73 -13.44 -6.35
C SER A 67 -5.56 -13.52 -7.88
N PHE A 68 -6.11 -14.57 -8.49
CA PHE A 68 -6.08 -14.70 -9.96
C PHE A 68 -6.75 -13.52 -10.67
N ALA A 69 -7.84 -12.97 -10.12
CA ALA A 69 -8.53 -11.81 -10.67
C ALA A 69 -7.65 -10.55 -10.59
N GLN A 70 -7.01 -10.30 -9.46
CA GLN A 70 -6.09 -9.18 -9.27
C GLN A 70 -4.87 -9.29 -10.19
N MET A 71 -4.26 -10.49 -10.29
CA MET A 71 -3.15 -10.74 -11.20
C MET A 71 -3.52 -10.46 -12.66
N ARG A 72 -4.71 -10.87 -13.08
CA ARG A 72 -5.22 -10.59 -14.44
C ARG A 72 -5.35 -9.10 -14.69
N LEU A 73 -5.96 -8.35 -13.78
CA LEU A 73 -6.14 -6.90 -13.92
C LEU A 73 -4.79 -6.19 -13.91
N TRP A 74 -3.88 -6.58 -13.01
CA TRP A 74 -2.54 -6.03 -12.96
C TRP A 74 -1.77 -6.26 -14.27
N LEU A 75 -1.85 -7.48 -14.84
CA LEU A 75 -1.20 -7.81 -16.11
C LEU A 75 -1.75 -6.98 -17.27
N LEU A 76 -3.07 -6.78 -17.32
CA LEU A 76 -3.71 -5.96 -18.35
C LEU A 76 -3.30 -4.49 -18.24
N ASP A 77 -3.16 -3.97 -17.02
CA ASP A 77 -2.68 -2.61 -16.77
C ASP A 77 -1.21 -2.44 -17.19
N GLU A 78 -0.35 -3.39 -16.85
CA GLU A 78 1.07 -3.41 -17.26
C GLU A 78 1.22 -3.44 -18.80
N MET A 79 0.41 -4.26 -19.49
CA MET A 79 0.40 -4.36 -20.96
C MET A 79 -0.19 -3.09 -21.61
N GLY A 80 -1.13 -2.43 -20.97
CA GLY A 80 -1.79 -1.20 -21.43
C GLY A 80 -1.00 0.07 -21.12
N GLY A 81 0.15 -0.02 -20.46
CA GLY A 81 0.99 1.13 -20.11
C GLY A 81 0.41 2.00 -18.99
N GLY A 82 -0.37 1.42 -18.07
CA GLY A 82 -0.97 2.15 -16.94
C GLY A 82 -2.24 2.90 -17.35
N SER A 83 -3.25 2.18 -17.79
CA SER A 83 -4.50 2.79 -18.28
C SER A 83 -5.52 3.01 -17.13
N SER A 84 -6.31 4.07 -17.25
CA SER A 84 -7.42 4.35 -16.32
C SER A 84 -8.72 3.56 -16.64
N GLN A 85 -8.65 2.53 -17.49
CA GLN A 85 -9.82 1.80 -18.01
C GLN A 85 -10.66 1.11 -16.92
N TYR A 86 -10.04 0.79 -15.78
CA TYR A 86 -10.74 0.14 -14.67
C TYR A 86 -11.16 1.12 -13.57
N ASN A 87 -10.89 2.42 -13.74
CA ASN A 87 -11.35 3.43 -12.81
C ASN A 87 -12.83 3.74 -13.01
N ILE A 88 -13.59 3.68 -11.92
CA ILE A 88 -15.00 4.11 -11.91
C ILE A 88 -15.03 5.51 -11.31
N SER A 89 -15.08 6.52 -12.16
CA SER A 89 -15.13 7.92 -11.74
C SER A 89 -16.58 8.34 -11.46
N ASN A 90 -16.79 9.03 -10.34
CA ASN A 90 -18.07 9.60 -9.96
C ASN A 90 -17.89 11.08 -9.61
N ALA A 91 -18.88 11.90 -9.98
CA ALA A 91 -18.96 13.28 -9.58
C ALA A 91 -20.25 13.51 -8.77
N LEU A 92 -20.13 14.20 -7.65
CA LEU A 92 -21.25 14.55 -6.77
C LEU A 92 -21.34 16.06 -6.63
N ARG A 93 -22.54 16.63 -6.81
CA ARG A 93 -22.80 18.04 -6.53
C ARG A 93 -23.40 18.19 -5.14
N LEU A 94 -22.64 18.76 -4.22
CA LEU A 94 -23.09 19.10 -2.88
C LEU A 94 -23.58 20.55 -2.88
N LYS A 95 -24.71 20.83 -2.21
CA LYS A 95 -25.28 22.18 -2.06
C LYS A 95 -25.33 22.55 -0.58
N GLY A 96 -24.96 23.77 -0.25
CA GLY A 96 -24.88 24.29 1.11
C GLY A 96 -23.44 24.53 1.55
N ASP A 97 -23.26 24.84 2.82
CA ASP A 97 -21.95 25.11 3.40
C ASP A 97 -21.22 23.77 3.62
N LEU A 98 -20.20 23.53 2.83
CA LEU A 98 -19.36 22.34 2.94
C LEU A 98 -18.17 22.61 3.87
N ASP A 99 -18.09 21.87 4.95
CA ASP A 99 -16.87 21.81 5.77
C ASP A 99 -15.84 20.89 5.10
N THR A 100 -14.88 21.50 4.43
CA THR A 100 -13.82 20.79 3.69
C THR A 100 -12.84 20.08 4.60
N ASP A 101 -12.63 20.57 5.82
CA ASP A 101 -11.75 19.92 6.80
C ASP A 101 -12.39 18.66 7.35
N ALA A 102 -13.67 18.72 7.71
CA ALA A 102 -14.43 17.55 8.13
C ALA A 102 -14.53 16.50 7.01
N LEU A 103 -14.68 16.92 5.75
CA LEU A 103 -14.68 16.01 4.61
C LEU A 103 -13.32 15.31 4.46
N ARG A 104 -12.22 16.05 4.54
CA ARG A 104 -10.85 15.50 4.47
C ARG A 104 -10.61 14.49 5.58
N GLU A 105 -10.90 14.83 6.83
CA GLU A 105 -10.72 13.92 7.97
C GLU A 105 -11.58 12.66 7.86
N THR A 106 -12.77 12.78 7.30
CA THR A 106 -13.65 11.64 7.04
C THR A 106 -13.04 10.70 6.01
N LEU A 107 -12.51 11.22 4.90
CA LEU A 107 -11.87 10.42 3.87
C LEU A 107 -10.58 9.75 4.38
N GLU A 108 -9.75 10.47 5.13
CA GLU A 108 -8.57 9.91 5.80
C GLU A 108 -8.95 8.75 6.74
N THR A 109 -10.01 8.93 7.54
CA THR A 109 -10.52 7.88 8.44
C THR A 109 -11.02 6.65 7.68
N ILE A 110 -11.69 6.85 6.54
CA ILE A 110 -12.17 5.75 5.69
C ILE A 110 -10.99 5.00 5.09
N ILE A 111 -9.97 5.70 4.57
CA ILE A 111 -8.76 5.10 4.01
C ILE A 111 -8.01 4.30 5.08
N ASP A 112 -7.88 4.83 6.27
CA ASP A 112 -7.21 4.16 7.38
C ASP A 112 -7.95 2.89 7.83
N ARG A 113 -9.28 2.95 7.86
CA ARG A 113 -10.14 1.82 8.24
C ARG A 113 -10.15 0.69 7.20
N HIS A 114 -10.02 1.00 5.90
CA HIS A 114 -10.18 0.06 4.81
C HIS A 114 -8.85 -0.23 4.08
N GLU A 115 -8.26 -1.38 4.37
CA GLU A 115 -6.99 -1.80 3.76
C GLU A 115 -7.02 -1.81 2.22
N SER A 116 -8.17 -2.12 1.61
CA SER A 116 -8.33 -2.09 0.15
C SER A 116 -8.06 -0.72 -0.47
N LEU A 117 -8.27 0.38 0.27
CA LEU A 117 -8.00 1.74 -0.20
C LEU A 117 -6.53 2.14 -0.08
N ARG A 118 -5.72 1.34 0.60
CA ARG A 118 -4.28 1.55 0.78
C ARG A 118 -3.45 0.33 0.35
N THR A 119 -4.04 -0.52 -0.49
CA THR A 119 -3.36 -1.68 -1.08
C THR A 119 -2.81 -1.30 -2.45
N CYS A 120 -1.52 -1.53 -2.64
CA CYS A 120 -0.82 -1.40 -3.90
C CYS A 120 -0.33 -2.78 -4.39
N PHE A 121 0.11 -2.85 -5.63
CA PHE A 121 0.74 -4.04 -6.18
C PHE A 121 2.22 -3.78 -6.43
N ALA A 122 3.06 -4.72 -6.03
CA ALA A 122 4.50 -4.64 -6.25
C ALA A 122 5.02 -5.93 -6.86
N LYS A 123 5.87 -5.78 -7.86
CA LYS A 123 6.57 -6.90 -8.52
C LYS A 123 7.92 -7.10 -7.84
N ASP A 124 8.23 -8.34 -7.50
CA ASP A 124 9.53 -8.69 -6.96
C ASP A 124 10.56 -9.00 -8.05
N GLU A 125 11.79 -9.30 -7.65
CA GLU A 125 12.90 -9.61 -8.56
C GLU A 125 12.69 -10.89 -9.39
N SER A 126 11.80 -11.79 -8.95
CA SER A 126 11.43 -13.00 -9.71
C SER A 126 10.30 -12.75 -10.70
N GLY A 127 9.67 -11.56 -10.65
CA GLY A 127 8.51 -11.22 -11.45
C GLY A 127 7.18 -11.60 -10.80
N GLU A 128 7.18 -12.10 -9.56
CA GLU A 128 5.97 -12.39 -8.81
C GLU A 128 5.34 -11.09 -8.30
N VAL A 129 4.01 -10.99 -8.40
CA VAL A 129 3.24 -9.80 -8.00
C VAL A 129 2.60 -10.01 -6.64
N TRP A 130 2.81 -9.05 -5.75
CA TRP A 130 2.36 -9.06 -4.37
C TRP A 130 1.39 -7.93 -4.09
N GLN A 131 0.38 -8.17 -3.26
CA GLN A 131 -0.38 -7.11 -2.61
C GLN A 131 0.44 -6.54 -1.47
N VAL A 132 0.53 -5.22 -1.41
CA VAL A 132 1.24 -4.47 -0.37
C VAL A 132 0.25 -3.53 0.29
N ILE A 133 -0.04 -3.75 1.56
CA ILE A 133 -0.95 -2.92 2.35
C ILE A 133 -0.09 -1.85 3.04
N GLN A 134 -0.20 -0.61 2.59
CA GLN A 134 0.57 0.51 3.15
C GLN A 134 0.05 0.90 4.54
N ASP A 135 0.96 1.18 5.48
CA ASP A 135 0.59 1.62 6.83
C ASP A 135 0.13 3.07 6.87
N SER A 136 0.70 3.90 6.00
CA SER A 136 0.39 5.33 5.95
C SER A 136 0.42 5.80 4.50
N PRO A 137 -0.67 5.59 3.74
CA PRO A 137 -0.74 6.07 2.37
C PRO A 137 -0.76 7.61 2.36
N SER A 138 -0.14 8.21 1.35
CA SER A 138 -0.30 9.64 1.11
C SER A 138 -1.68 9.89 0.52
N PHE A 139 -2.53 10.62 1.24
CA PHE A 139 -3.81 11.11 0.73
C PHE A 139 -3.78 12.64 0.71
N CYS A 140 -4.31 13.23 -0.34
CA CYS A 140 -4.47 14.67 -0.47
C CYS A 140 -5.81 14.97 -1.12
N LEU A 141 -6.69 15.67 -0.40
CA LEU A 141 -7.90 16.22 -0.98
C LEU A 141 -7.53 17.51 -1.73
N GLY A 142 -7.51 17.44 -3.06
CA GLY A 142 -7.30 18.62 -3.90
C GLY A 142 -8.51 19.56 -3.83
N LEU A 143 -8.27 20.83 -3.58
CA LEU A 143 -9.30 21.87 -3.58
C LEU A 143 -8.97 22.88 -4.67
N LYS A 144 -9.98 23.24 -5.48
CA LYS A 144 -9.90 24.30 -6.48
C LYS A 144 -11.07 25.25 -6.31
N ASP A 145 -10.80 26.50 -6.01
CA ASP A 145 -11.84 27.54 -5.97
C ASP A 145 -12.12 28.04 -7.39
N ILE A 146 -13.35 27.78 -7.85
CA ILE A 146 -13.84 28.22 -9.17
C ILE A 146 -14.97 29.25 -9.04
N SER A 147 -15.15 29.86 -7.87
CA SER A 147 -16.21 30.85 -7.61
C SER A 147 -16.13 32.07 -8.53
N GLY A 148 -14.93 32.45 -8.93
CA GLY A 148 -14.66 33.60 -9.83
C GLY A 148 -14.88 33.31 -11.31
N LEU A 149 -15.15 32.08 -11.71
CA LEU A 149 -15.37 31.70 -13.11
C LEU A 149 -16.82 31.94 -13.55
N SER A 150 -17.04 32.21 -14.83
CA SER A 150 -18.36 32.23 -15.43
C SER A 150 -18.97 30.81 -15.45
N GLU A 151 -20.29 30.71 -15.56
CA GLU A 151 -20.98 29.40 -15.59
C GLU A 151 -20.45 28.48 -16.72
N LYS A 152 -20.12 29.06 -17.89
CA LYS A 152 -19.57 28.31 -18.99
C LYS A 152 -18.17 27.74 -18.69
N GLU A 153 -17.31 28.53 -18.06
CA GLU A 153 -15.96 28.11 -17.64
C GLU A 153 -16.01 27.06 -16.53
N LYS A 154 -17.02 27.13 -15.64
CA LYS A 154 -17.23 26.13 -14.59
C LYS A 154 -17.65 24.76 -15.13
N ASP A 155 -18.37 24.73 -16.25
CA ASP A 155 -18.82 23.48 -16.89
C ASP A 155 -17.69 22.82 -17.72
N GLU A 156 -16.65 23.57 -18.08
CA GLU A 156 -15.48 23.08 -18.84
C GLU A 156 -14.34 22.55 -17.94
N GLU A 157 -14.37 22.85 -16.62
CA GLU A 157 -13.38 22.43 -15.62
C GLU A 157 -13.76 21.11 -14.92
#